data_fcd46a025c89b378ad4a5643814320f2
#
_entry.id   fcd46a025c89b378ad4a5643814320f2
#
_cell.length_a   1.000
_cell.length_b   1.000
_cell.length_c   1.000
_cell.angle_alpha   90.00
_cell.angle_beta   90.00
_cell.angle_gamma   90.00
#
_symmetry.space_group_name_H-M   'P 1'
#
loop_
_entity.id
_entity.type
_entity.pdbx_description
1 polymer ?
#
loop_
_entity_poly.entity_id
_entity_poly.type
_entity_poly.pdbx_seq_one_letter_code
_entity_poly.pdbx_strand_id
1 'polypeptide(L)'
;LARWQYHFENGSTEAVLNALSYYQNDDGGFGHALEADSWNPKSSPIQTWTATEILREINFTDNTHTIIKGILHYLESEKSFDGKCWYKLVKSNNEYPHALWWHTEIDSTDNMDYNPTACLAGFMIRFAEKNSELYNRGCFIAKEAVNQLLADERENGMHTITCYLRLMQYIEEAKAADIIDLAAVKARLSGLIHCCITQETTEWETSYVCKPSQFFDCPGSVFYADNQKAADFECDFIARTQLDDGSWNITWDWDDYPSQWAISKNWWKANGIILNLLYLQGFGKL
;
A
#
# COMPACT_ATOMS: atom_id res chain seq x y z
N LEU A 1 -14.35 11.07 -0.40
CA LEU A 1 -15.31 11.55 -1.39
C LEU A 1 -14.68 11.69 -2.78
N ALA A 2 -13.55 12.43 -2.96
CA ALA A 2 -12.95 12.68 -4.27
C ALA A 2 -12.56 11.37 -5.02
N ARG A 3 -12.00 10.36 -4.33
CA ARG A 3 -11.72 9.02 -4.91
C ARG A 3 -12.99 8.32 -5.37
N TRP A 4 -14.05 8.36 -4.58
CA TRP A 4 -15.36 7.83 -4.96
C TRP A 4 -15.89 8.49 -6.23
N GLN A 5 -15.89 9.81 -6.25
CA GLN A 5 -16.34 10.58 -7.42
C GLN A 5 -15.51 10.26 -8.67
N TYR A 6 -14.18 10.13 -8.51
CA TYR A 6 -13.29 9.76 -9.60
C TYR A 6 -13.67 8.42 -10.23
N HIS A 7 -13.88 7.40 -9.42
CA HIS A 7 -14.14 6.05 -9.93
C HIS A 7 -15.58 5.83 -10.41
N PHE A 8 -16.56 6.46 -9.77
CA PHE A 8 -17.98 6.09 -9.96
C PHE A 8 -18.89 7.25 -10.41
N GLU A 9 -18.42 8.50 -10.40
CA GLU A 9 -19.24 9.68 -10.71
C GLU A 9 -18.58 10.62 -11.74
N ASN A 10 -17.61 10.14 -12.52
CA ASN A 10 -16.85 10.93 -13.49
C ASN A 10 -16.13 12.15 -12.86
N GLY A 11 -15.69 12.04 -11.61
CA GLY A 11 -14.89 13.05 -10.94
C GLY A 11 -13.51 13.22 -11.58
N SER A 12 -12.85 14.34 -11.31
CA SER A 12 -11.56 14.66 -11.93
C SER A 12 -10.38 14.13 -11.09
N THR A 13 -9.30 13.79 -11.77
CA THR A 13 -7.98 13.52 -11.15
C THR A 13 -7.55 14.67 -10.25
N GLU A 14 -7.74 15.92 -10.72
CA GLU A 14 -7.38 17.13 -9.97
C GLU A 14 -8.09 17.21 -8.60
N ALA A 15 -9.35 16.80 -8.52
CA ALA A 15 -10.08 16.77 -7.25
C ALA A 15 -9.45 15.78 -6.25
N VAL A 16 -8.96 14.62 -6.73
CA VAL A 16 -8.25 13.65 -5.88
C VAL A 16 -6.90 14.20 -5.44
N LEU A 17 -6.13 14.81 -6.35
CA LEU A 17 -4.83 15.40 -6.03
C LEU A 17 -4.96 16.54 -5.02
N ASN A 18 -5.96 17.42 -5.20
CA ASN A 18 -6.25 18.49 -4.26
C ASN A 18 -6.64 17.95 -2.88
N ALA A 19 -7.47 16.90 -2.79
CA ALA A 19 -7.81 16.29 -1.53
C ALA A 19 -6.57 15.62 -0.87
N LEU A 20 -5.72 14.98 -1.66
CA LEU A 20 -4.51 14.32 -1.17
C LEU A 20 -3.45 15.33 -0.68
N SER A 21 -3.36 16.51 -1.32
CA SER A 21 -2.39 17.55 -0.93
C SER A 21 -2.55 18.06 0.50
N TYR A 22 -3.75 17.98 1.09
CA TYR A 22 -3.97 18.36 2.50
C TYR A 22 -3.26 17.44 3.52
N TYR A 23 -2.82 16.27 3.08
CA TYR A 23 -2.07 15.31 3.89
C TYR A 23 -0.56 15.43 3.67
N GLN A 24 -0.11 16.22 2.68
CA GLN A 24 1.30 16.43 2.38
C GLN A 24 1.87 17.57 3.21
N ASN A 25 2.96 17.33 3.89
CA ASN A 25 3.70 18.34 4.67
C ASN A 25 4.71 19.11 3.79
N ASP A 26 5.25 20.20 4.31
CA ASP A 26 6.25 21.04 3.63
C ASP A 26 7.53 20.28 3.27
N ASP A 27 7.85 19.19 3.99
CA ASP A 27 8.99 18.32 3.66
C ASP A 27 8.70 17.33 2.51
N GLY A 28 7.49 17.36 1.99
CA GLY A 28 7.04 16.52 0.89
C GLY A 28 6.53 15.14 1.29
N GLY A 29 6.73 14.71 2.53
CA GLY A 29 6.16 13.49 3.09
C GLY A 29 4.70 13.66 3.47
N PHE A 30 4.05 12.58 3.86
CA PHE A 30 2.64 12.55 4.24
C PHE A 30 2.44 12.19 5.70
N GLY A 31 1.41 12.80 6.28
CA GLY A 31 0.96 12.64 7.65
C GLY A 31 -0.55 12.83 7.76
N HIS A 32 -1.00 13.42 8.88
CA HIS A 32 -2.37 13.88 9.10
C HIS A 32 -3.43 12.77 9.03
N ALA A 33 -3.08 11.55 9.47
CA ALA A 33 -3.96 10.38 9.45
C ALA A 33 -4.36 9.92 8.02
N LEU A 34 -3.46 10.09 7.04
CA LEU A 34 -3.63 9.44 5.74
C LEU A 34 -3.60 7.90 5.87
N GLU A 35 -2.80 7.39 6.83
CA GLU A 35 -2.98 6.06 7.42
C GLU A 35 -3.96 6.19 8.59
N ALA A 36 -5.19 5.69 8.41
CA ALA A 36 -6.29 5.99 9.32
C ALA A 36 -6.11 5.44 10.74
N ASP A 37 -5.22 4.46 10.93
CA ASP A 37 -4.88 3.91 12.25
C ASP A 37 -3.73 4.66 12.94
N SER A 38 -3.24 5.78 12.36
CA SER A 38 -2.23 6.65 12.98
C SER A 38 -2.54 8.13 12.71
N TRP A 39 -2.97 8.85 13.74
CA TRP A 39 -3.32 10.28 13.63
C TRP A 39 -2.11 11.21 13.70
N ASN A 40 -0.92 10.66 13.50
CA ASN A 40 0.31 11.43 13.47
C ASN A 40 0.28 12.46 12.31
N PRO A 41 0.34 13.78 12.58
CA PRO A 41 0.37 14.80 11.53
C PRO A 41 1.73 14.92 10.86
N LYS A 42 2.80 14.41 11.50
CA LYS A 42 4.16 14.46 10.97
C LYS A 42 4.33 13.46 9.84
N SER A 43 5.22 13.76 8.92
CA SER A 43 5.54 12.86 7.81
C SER A 43 6.10 11.53 8.30
N SER A 44 5.61 10.44 7.74
CA SER A 44 6.14 9.09 7.97
C SER A 44 6.24 8.30 6.66
N PRO A 45 7.15 7.31 6.58
CA PRO A 45 7.28 6.48 5.38
C PRO A 45 6.00 5.72 5.05
N ILE A 46 5.26 5.23 6.04
CA ILE A 46 3.99 4.52 5.85
C ILE A 46 2.92 5.43 5.27
N GLN A 47 2.70 6.62 5.84
CA GLN A 47 1.70 7.54 5.29
C GLN A 47 2.11 8.06 3.90
N THR A 48 3.41 8.21 3.65
CA THR A 48 3.92 8.56 2.32
C THR A 48 3.67 7.42 1.32
N TRP A 49 3.87 6.16 1.73
CA TRP A 49 3.49 5.01 0.90
C TRP A 49 1.98 4.98 0.61
N THR A 50 1.12 5.22 1.62
CA THR A 50 -0.34 5.30 1.40
C THR A 50 -0.69 6.33 0.32
N ALA A 51 0.00 7.47 0.29
CA ALA A 51 -0.18 8.46 -0.78
C ALA A 51 0.20 7.91 -2.15
N THR A 52 1.30 7.17 -2.26
CA THR A 52 1.71 6.56 -3.54
C THR A 52 0.71 5.52 -4.04
N GLU A 53 0.04 4.79 -3.15
CA GLU A 53 -1.01 3.83 -3.51
C GLU A 53 -2.26 4.55 -4.06
N ILE A 54 -2.65 5.69 -3.48
CA ILE A 54 -3.76 6.50 -3.99
C ILE A 54 -3.42 7.08 -5.38
N LEU A 55 -2.21 7.58 -5.57
CA LEU A 55 -1.75 8.06 -6.88
C LEU A 55 -1.77 6.95 -7.94
N ARG A 56 -1.36 5.73 -7.53
CA ARG A 56 -1.40 4.56 -8.40
C ARG A 56 -2.83 4.14 -8.73
N GLU A 57 -3.74 4.13 -7.77
CA GLU A 57 -5.15 3.79 -7.93
C GLU A 57 -5.82 4.65 -9.03
N ILE A 58 -5.47 5.94 -9.09
CA ILE A 58 -5.99 6.85 -10.11
C ILE A 58 -5.12 6.92 -11.38
N ASN A 59 -4.15 6.01 -11.52
CA ASN A 59 -3.20 5.96 -12.64
C ASN A 59 -2.47 7.29 -12.89
N PHE A 60 -2.12 8.01 -11.83
CA PHE A 60 -1.43 9.30 -11.95
C PHE A 60 0.06 9.10 -12.24
N THR A 61 0.54 9.65 -13.38
CA THR A 61 1.89 9.41 -13.89
C THR A 61 2.68 10.68 -14.21
N ASP A 62 2.14 11.88 -13.95
CA ASP A 62 2.85 13.15 -14.21
C ASP A 62 3.94 13.39 -13.16
N ASN A 63 5.18 13.06 -13.52
CA ASN A 63 6.36 13.27 -12.67
C ASN A 63 6.74 14.74 -12.49
N THR A 64 6.12 15.67 -13.22
CA THR A 64 6.35 17.13 -13.07
C THR A 64 5.46 17.76 -12.02
N HIS A 65 4.41 17.06 -11.59
CA HIS A 65 3.46 17.57 -10.61
C HIS A 65 4.09 17.74 -9.22
N THR A 66 3.67 18.78 -8.50
CA THR A 66 4.25 19.14 -7.19
C THR A 66 4.15 18.03 -6.15
N ILE A 67 3.07 17.24 -6.18
CA ILE A 67 2.86 16.13 -5.24
C ILE A 67 3.92 15.03 -5.41
N ILE A 68 4.24 14.67 -6.67
CA ILE A 68 5.30 13.68 -6.98
C ILE A 68 6.67 14.23 -6.59
N LYS A 69 6.95 15.49 -6.95
CA LYS A 69 8.21 16.16 -6.58
C LYS A 69 8.40 16.24 -5.07
N GLY A 70 7.31 16.50 -4.34
CA GLY A 70 7.33 16.51 -2.87
C GLY A 70 7.71 15.14 -2.32
N ILE A 71 7.07 14.06 -2.78
CA ILE A 71 7.42 12.70 -2.35
C ILE A 71 8.90 12.38 -2.63
N LEU A 72 9.39 12.69 -3.84
CA LEU A 72 10.79 12.46 -4.19
C LEU A 72 11.74 13.27 -3.29
N HIS A 73 11.40 14.53 -2.97
CA HIS A 73 12.15 15.36 -2.04
C HIS A 73 12.20 14.77 -0.62
N TYR A 74 11.06 14.27 -0.12
CA TYR A 74 11.00 13.57 1.17
C TYR A 74 11.91 12.34 1.20
N LEU A 75 11.87 11.52 0.15
CA LEU A 75 12.72 10.32 0.04
C LEU A 75 14.20 10.67 -0.10
N GLU A 76 14.53 11.77 -0.79
CA GLU A 76 15.88 12.28 -0.95
C GLU A 76 16.47 12.80 0.38
N SER A 77 15.63 13.36 1.25
CA SER A 77 16.04 13.89 2.55
C SER A 77 16.48 12.84 3.56
N GLU A 78 16.25 11.55 3.27
CA GLU A 78 16.56 10.41 4.14
C GLU A 78 15.92 10.49 5.54
N LYS A 79 14.90 11.31 5.73
CA LYS A 79 14.14 11.31 6.98
C LYS A 79 13.51 9.93 7.23
N SER A 80 13.64 9.46 8.45
CA SER A 80 13.16 8.13 8.85
C SER A 80 13.77 6.97 8.04
N PHE A 81 15.07 7.10 7.67
CA PHE A 81 15.85 6.12 6.93
C PHE A 81 17.14 5.77 7.72
N ASP A 82 17.44 4.47 7.84
CA ASP A 82 18.60 3.99 8.61
C ASP A 82 19.87 3.77 7.76
N GLY A 83 19.84 4.19 6.50
CA GLY A 83 20.89 3.92 5.51
C GLY A 83 20.62 2.68 4.63
N LYS A 84 19.63 1.85 5.01
CA LYS A 84 19.22 0.66 4.28
C LYS A 84 17.71 0.64 4.01
N CYS A 85 16.92 0.91 5.05
CA CYS A 85 15.47 0.85 5.01
C CYS A 85 14.83 2.09 5.62
N TRP A 86 13.67 2.52 5.09
CA TRP A 86 12.80 3.47 5.75
C TRP A 86 12.12 2.81 6.94
N TYR A 87 12.01 3.54 8.05
CA TYR A 87 11.34 3.05 9.25
C TYR A 87 9.86 2.77 8.96
N LYS A 88 9.42 1.59 9.33
CA LYS A 88 8.01 1.24 9.36
C LYS A 88 7.31 1.89 10.54
N LEU A 89 7.97 1.89 11.70
CA LEU A 89 7.48 2.47 12.93
C LEU A 89 8.29 3.72 13.28
N VAL A 90 7.59 4.83 13.48
CA VAL A 90 8.19 6.11 13.88
C VAL A 90 7.72 6.49 15.28
N LYS A 91 8.67 6.83 16.17
CA LYS A 91 8.37 7.16 17.56
C LYS A 91 7.37 8.32 17.71
N SER A 92 7.33 9.22 16.75
CA SER A 92 6.39 10.33 16.76
C SER A 92 4.91 9.90 16.73
N ASN A 93 4.60 8.66 16.38
CA ASN A 93 3.23 8.14 16.47
C ASN A 93 2.70 8.16 17.90
N ASN A 94 3.57 7.91 18.90
CA ASN A 94 3.19 7.84 20.30
C ASN A 94 2.67 9.17 20.88
N GLU A 95 2.91 10.29 20.19
CA GLU A 95 2.45 11.63 20.60
C GLU A 95 0.98 11.88 20.22
N TYR A 96 0.37 11.00 19.42
CA TYR A 96 -0.96 11.15 18.82
C TYR A 96 -1.78 9.88 18.98
N PRO A 97 -3.12 9.92 18.83
CA PRO A 97 -3.92 8.72 18.81
C PRO A 97 -3.48 7.77 17.69
N HIS A 98 -3.29 6.51 18.03
CA HIS A 98 -2.84 5.47 17.11
C HIS A 98 -3.23 4.08 17.59
N ALA A 99 -3.32 3.13 16.68
CA ALA A 99 -3.48 1.72 17.00
C ALA A 99 -2.18 1.14 17.58
N LEU A 100 -2.31 0.12 18.42
CA LEU A 100 -1.18 -0.50 19.12
C LEU A 100 -0.05 -0.94 18.18
N TRP A 101 -0.35 -1.41 16.98
CA TRP A 101 0.64 -1.83 15.99
C TRP A 101 1.46 -0.69 15.37
N TRP A 102 1.10 0.59 15.63
CA TRP A 102 1.89 1.77 15.27
C TRP A 102 2.68 2.34 16.44
N HIS A 103 2.54 1.75 17.64
CA HIS A 103 3.31 2.16 18.82
C HIS A 103 4.76 1.65 18.73
N THR A 104 5.73 2.49 19.10
CA THR A 104 7.15 2.08 19.20
C THR A 104 7.94 2.96 20.13
N GLU A 105 8.84 2.37 20.92
CA GLU A 105 9.76 3.13 21.78
C GLU A 105 10.97 3.72 21.01
N ILE A 106 11.25 3.15 19.82
CA ILE A 106 12.34 3.61 18.96
C ILE A 106 11.87 3.59 17.50
N ASP A 107 12.40 4.49 16.68
CA ASP A 107 12.21 4.40 15.22
C ASP A 107 12.77 3.06 14.72
N SER A 108 11.99 2.31 13.94
CA SER A 108 12.32 0.93 13.66
C SER A 108 11.84 0.48 12.27
N THR A 109 12.62 -0.42 11.67
CA THR A 109 12.30 -1.09 10.41
C THR A 109 11.51 -2.38 10.59
N ASP A 110 11.19 -2.76 11.83
CA ASP A 110 10.47 -3.98 12.19
C ASP A 110 10.99 -5.24 11.46
N ASN A 111 11.86 -6.00 12.14
CA ASN A 111 12.47 -7.24 11.62
C ASN A 111 13.23 -7.15 10.29
N MET A 112 13.62 -5.94 9.86
CA MET A 112 14.35 -5.70 8.61
C MET A 112 13.59 -6.22 7.37
N ASP A 113 12.26 -6.22 7.42
CA ASP A 113 11.47 -6.42 6.22
C ASP A 113 11.47 -5.12 5.38
N TYR A 114 11.31 -5.25 4.06
CA TYR A 114 11.31 -4.09 3.17
C TYR A 114 9.94 -3.40 3.07
N ASN A 115 9.15 -3.42 4.12
CA ASN A 115 7.90 -2.67 4.26
C ASN A 115 8.15 -1.36 5.06
N PRO A 116 7.96 -0.16 4.48
CA PRO A 116 7.50 0.16 3.10
C PRO A 116 8.65 0.36 2.09
N THR A 117 9.86 0.03 2.43
CA THR A 117 11.08 0.36 1.68
C THR A 117 11.04 -0.12 0.23
N ALA A 118 10.56 -1.33 -0.05
CA ALA A 118 10.54 -1.87 -1.41
C ALA A 118 9.62 -1.05 -2.33
N CYS A 119 8.41 -0.69 -1.89
CA CYS A 119 7.52 0.12 -2.71
C CYS A 119 8.03 1.56 -2.90
N LEU A 120 8.65 2.16 -1.88
CA LEU A 120 9.26 3.49 -2.00
C LEU A 120 10.46 3.49 -2.96
N ALA A 121 11.30 2.45 -2.93
CA ALA A 121 12.38 2.27 -3.92
C ALA A 121 11.83 2.13 -5.34
N GLY A 122 10.75 1.37 -5.52
CA GLY A 122 10.04 1.27 -6.79
C GLY A 122 9.52 2.62 -7.28
N PHE A 123 8.93 3.41 -6.38
CA PHE A 123 8.48 4.77 -6.70
C PHE A 123 9.63 5.67 -7.18
N MET A 124 10.79 5.62 -6.51
CA MET A 124 11.99 6.37 -6.93
C MET A 124 12.42 5.95 -8.35
N ILE A 125 12.49 4.64 -8.64
CA ILE A 125 12.85 4.13 -9.97
C ILE A 125 11.86 4.62 -11.05
N ARG A 126 10.58 4.69 -10.71
CA ARG A 126 9.52 5.07 -11.66
C ARG A 126 9.47 6.57 -11.94
N PHE A 127 9.71 7.42 -10.93
CA PHE A 127 9.41 8.84 -11.01
C PHE A 127 10.63 9.76 -10.92
N ALA A 128 11.76 9.33 -10.36
CA ALA A 128 12.96 10.15 -10.31
C ALA A 128 13.60 10.26 -11.70
N GLU A 129 14.36 11.33 -11.90
CA GLU A 129 15.14 11.51 -13.14
C GLU A 129 16.12 10.36 -13.32
N LYS A 130 16.09 9.71 -14.50
CA LYS A 130 16.94 8.56 -14.79
C LYS A 130 18.41 8.91 -14.63
N ASN A 131 19.15 8.06 -13.96
CA ASN A 131 20.55 8.22 -13.59
C ASN A 131 20.85 9.34 -12.57
N SER A 132 19.84 9.98 -11.98
CA SER A 132 20.05 10.85 -10.82
C SER A 132 20.55 10.03 -9.62
N GLU A 133 21.07 10.72 -8.60
CA GLU A 133 21.48 10.08 -7.35
C GLU A 133 20.32 9.33 -6.69
N LEU A 134 19.13 9.96 -6.64
CA LEU A 134 17.92 9.38 -6.09
C LEU A 134 17.48 8.13 -6.86
N TYR A 135 17.48 8.16 -8.21
CA TYR A 135 17.21 6.99 -9.05
C TYR A 135 18.19 5.84 -8.77
N ASN A 136 19.51 6.14 -8.73
CA ASN A 136 20.53 5.14 -8.48
C ASN A 136 20.42 4.53 -7.09
N ARG A 137 20.05 5.32 -6.08
CA ARG A 137 19.71 4.84 -4.72
C ARG A 137 18.51 3.89 -4.76
N GLY A 138 17.44 4.26 -5.45
CA GLY A 138 16.29 3.38 -5.66
C GLY A 138 16.68 2.04 -6.27
N CYS A 139 17.53 2.06 -7.30
CA CYS A 139 18.04 0.84 -7.93
C CYS A 139 18.88 -0.02 -6.97
N PHE A 140 19.73 0.61 -6.15
CA PHE A 140 20.51 -0.11 -5.14
C PHE A 140 19.62 -0.79 -4.11
N ILE A 141 18.67 -0.05 -3.52
CA ILE A 141 17.73 -0.59 -2.53
C ILE A 141 16.89 -1.71 -3.15
N ALA A 142 16.41 -1.55 -4.39
CA ALA A 142 15.64 -2.57 -5.09
C ALA A 142 16.41 -3.88 -5.25
N LYS A 143 17.69 -3.83 -5.59
CA LYS A 143 18.56 -5.02 -5.69
C LYS A 143 18.73 -5.72 -4.35
N GLU A 144 19.00 -4.97 -3.29
CA GLU A 144 19.13 -5.52 -1.93
C GLU A 144 17.81 -6.16 -1.47
N ALA A 145 16.68 -5.48 -1.69
CA ALA A 145 15.36 -5.99 -1.36
C ALA A 145 15.05 -7.31 -2.09
N VAL A 146 15.32 -7.36 -3.39
CA VAL A 146 15.09 -8.57 -4.21
C VAL A 146 16.05 -9.70 -3.81
N ASN A 147 17.31 -9.41 -3.55
CA ASN A 147 18.26 -10.41 -3.05
C ASN A 147 17.75 -11.05 -1.75
N GLN A 148 17.23 -10.23 -0.82
CA GLN A 148 16.63 -10.74 0.41
C GLN A 148 15.37 -11.56 0.12
N LEU A 149 14.45 -11.09 -0.73
CA LEU A 149 13.22 -11.81 -1.08
C LEU A 149 13.51 -13.21 -1.65
N LEU A 150 14.52 -13.31 -2.51
CA LEU A 150 14.88 -14.57 -3.18
C LEU A 150 15.68 -15.53 -2.27
N ALA A 151 16.43 -14.98 -1.30
CA ALA A 151 17.20 -15.77 -0.35
C ALA A 151 16.38 -16.18 0.91
N ASP A 152 15.31 -15.48 1.21
CA ASP A 152 14.53 -15.67 2.43
C ASP A 152 13.54 -16.84 2.26
N GLU A 153 13.66 -17.84 3.11
CA GLU A 153 12.73 -18.97 3.16
C GLU A 153 11.50 -18.68 4.03
N ARG A 154 11.51 -17.56 4.78
CA ARG A 154 10.40 -17.21 5.68
C ARG A 154 9.13 -16.88 4.90
N GLU A 155 8.01 -17.13 5.54
CA GLU A 155 6.74 -16.58 5.12
C GLU A 155 6.73 -15.07 5.37
N ASN A 156 6.38 -14.31 4.35
CA ASN A 156 6.21 -12.87 4.46
C ASN A 156 4.73 -12.55 4.69
N GLY A 157 4.45 -11.59 5.56
CA GLY A 157 3.09 -11.10 5.75
C GLY A 157 2.57 -10.35 4.50
N MET A 158 1.24 -10.26 4.37
CA MET A 158 0.59 -9.66 3.18
C MET A 158 1.10 -8.25 2.86
N HIS A 159 1.37 -7.41 3.85
CA HIS A 159 1.86 -6.05 3.62
C HIS A 159 3.26 -6.02 3.01
N THR A 160 4.15 -6.90 3.47
CA THR A 160 5.50 -7.04 2.93
C THR A 160 5.46 -7.56 1.50
N ILE A 161 4.63 -8.58 1.23
CA ILE A 161 4.41 -9.10 -0.14
C ILE A 161 3.89 -8.00 -1.06
N THR A 162 2.93 -7.18 -0.60
CA THR A 162 2.41 -6.04 -1.37
C THR A 162 3.52 -5.05 -1.71
N CYS A 163 4.46 -4.77 -0.81
CA CYS A 163 5.56 -3.86 -1.09
C CYS A 163 6.50 -4.41 -2.19
N TYR A 164 6.80 -5.70 -2.17
CA TYR A 164 7.58 -6.33 -3.25
C TYR A 164 6.82 -6.40 -4.58
N LEU A 165 5.52 -6.70 -4.52
CA LEU A 165 4.66 -6.65 -5.71
C LEU A 165 4.67 -5.26 -6.33
N ARG A 166 4.58 -4.22 -5.51
CA ARG A 166 4.59 -2.83 -5.96
C ARG A 166 5.94 -2.44 -6.54
N LEU A 167 7.05 -2.88 -5.93
CA LEU A 167 8.39 -2.72 -6.49
C LEU A 167 8.48 -3.32 -7.90
N MET A 168 8.06 -4.57 -8.06
CA MET A 168 8.05 -5.26 -9.35
C MET A 168 7.26 -4.46 -10.41
N GLN A 169 6.05 -4.02 -10.07
CA GLN A 169 5.18 -3.27 -10.97
C GLN A 169 5.81 -1.93 -11.39
N TYR A 170 6.40 -1.17 -10.46
CA TYR A 170 7.07 0.08 -10.78
C TYR A 170 8.29 -0.12 -11.71
N ILE A 171 9.05 -1.20 -11.51
CA ILE A 171 10.18 -1.54 -12.40
C ILE A 171 9.70 -1.90 -13.81
N GLU A 172 8.61 -2.67 -13.93
CA GLU A 172 7.97 -2.98 -15.23
C GLU A 172 7.49 -1.70 -15.93
N GLU A 173 6.79 -0.82 -15.23
CA GLU A 173 6.29 0.47 -15.74
C GLU A 173 7.42 1.43 -16.15
N ALA A 174 8.51 1.45 -15.40
CA ALA A 174 9.71 2.23 -15.73
C ALA A 174 10.51 1.64 -16.90
N LYS A 175 10.13 0.43 -17.39
CA LYS A 175 10.90 -0.33 -18.40
C LYS A 175 12.37 -0.55 -17.99
N ALA A 176 12.59 -0.82 -16.70
CA ALA A 176 13.89 -0.93 -16.06
C ALA A 176 14.19 -2.40 -15.64
N ALA A 177 13.78 -3.35 -16.48
CA ALA A 177 13.88 -4.79 -16.22
C ALA A 177 15.33 -5.30 -16.05
N ASP A 178 16.31 -4.50 -16.42
CA ASP A 178 17.74 -4.79 -16.24
C ASP A 178 18.23 -4.59 -14.79
N ILE A 179 17.41 -4.00 -13.92
CA ILE A 179 17.78 -3.75 -12.52
C ILE A 179 17.76 -5.04 -11.70
N ILE A 180 16.75 -5.90 -11.90
CA ILE A 180 16.51 -7.13 -11.13
C ILE A 180 16.08 -8.29 -12.05
N ASP A 181 16.14 -9.52 -11.55
CA ASP A 181 15.54 -10.67 -12.23
C ASP A 181 14.02 -10.69 -12.00
N LEU A 182 13.28 -10.01 -12.89
CA LEU A 182 11.82 -9.94 -12.83
C LEU A 182 11.14 -11.33 -12.90
N ALA A 183 11.72 -12.28 -13.63
CA ALA A 183 11.15 -13.61 -13.76
C ALA A 183 11.25 -14.38 -12.44
N ALA A 184 12.40 -14.32 -11.78
CA ALA A 184 12.60 -14.92 -10.45
C ALA A 184 11.71 -14.25 -9.40
N VAL A 185 11.62 -12.91 -9.38
CA VAL A 185 10.75 -12.16 -8.45
C VAL A 185 9.29 -12.58 -8.64
N LYS A 186 8.80 -12.63 -9.88
CA LYS A 186 7.44 -13.01 -10.21
C LYS A 186 7.12 -14.43 -9.75
N ALA A 187 8.02 -15.39 -10.02
CA ALA A 187 7.86 -16.77 -9.57
C ALA A 187 7.81 -16.86 -8.03
N ARG A 188 8.70 -16.15 -7.33
CA ARG A 188 8.72 -16.10 -5.86
C ARG A 188 7.44 -15.49 -5.31
N LEU A 189 6.98 -14.37 -5.86
CA LEU A 189 5.73 -13.70 -5.46
C LEU A 189 4.51 -14.59 -5.70
N SER A 190 4.43 -15.35 -6.82
CA SER A 190 3.31 -16.27 -7.06
C SER A 190 3.18 -17.30 -5.93
N GLY A 191 4.29 -17.90 -5.50
CA GLY A 191 4.28 -18.84 -4.38
C GLY A 191 3.87 -18.17 -3.06
N LEU A 192 4.45 -17.01 -2.74
CA LEU A 192 4.16 -16.27 -1.50
C LEU A 192 2.69 -15.82 -1.44
N ILE A 193 2.16 -15.27 -2.54
CA ILE A 193 0.76 -14.82 -2.63
C ILE A 193 -0.18 -16.00 -2.42
N HIS A 194 0.07 -17.14 -3.08
CA HIS A 194 -0.76 -18.33 -2.93
C HIS A 194 -0.79 -18.84 -1.49
N CYS A 195 0.37 -18.89 -0.83
CA CYS A 195 0.46 -19.31 0.57
C CYS A 195 -0.14 -18.29 1.55
N CYS A 196 -0.05 -16.98 1.22
CA CYS A 196 -0.54 -15.91 2.09
C CYS A 196 -2.07 -15.78 2.09
N ILE A 197 -2.72 -16.05 0.95
CA ILE A 197 -4.19 -15.98 0.84
C ILE A 197 -4.82 -17.02 1.78
N THR A 198 -5.65 -16.56 2.71
CA THR A 198 -6.33 -17.39 3.69
C THR A 198 -7.35 -18.29 2.99
N GLN A 199 -7.10 -19.60 3.02
CA GLN A 199 -7.96 -20.61 2.38
C GLN A 199 -9.21 -20.94 3.21
N GLU A 200 -9.15 -20.74 4.54
CA GLU A 200 -10.29 -20.94 5.44
C GLU A 200 -11.22 -19.73 5.39
N THR A 201 -12.23 -19.82 4.51
CA THR A 201 -13.12 -18.69 4.20
C THR A 201 -14.11 -18.34 5.30
N THR A 202 -14.28 -19.20 6.31
CA THR A 202 -15.12 -18.93 7.48
C THR A 202 -14.53 -17.82 8.36
N GLU A 203 -13.21 -17.63 8.32
CA GLU A 203 -12.53 -16.57 9.05
C GLU A 203 -12.65 -15.17 8.41
N TRP A 204 -13.05 -15.10 7.13
CA TRP A 204 -13.04 -13.86 6.34
C TRP A 204 -13.98 -12.77 6.87
N GLU A 205 -15.04 -13.17 7.56
CA GLU A 205 -16.03 -12.24 8.08
C GLU A 205 -15.67 -11.68 9.47
N THR A 206 -14.87 -12.43 10.24
CA THR A 206 -14.60 -12.14 11.64
C THR A 206 -13.17 -11.77 11.97
N SER A 207 -12.22 -12.11 11.08
CA SER A 207 -10.79 -11.96 11.33
C SER A 207 -10.11 -11.09 10.28
N TYR A 208 -9.02 -10.41 10.67
CA TYR A 208 -8.16 -9.70 9.73
C TYR A 208 -7.27 -10.69 9.00
N VAL A 209 -7.69 -11.09 7.82
CA VAL A 209 -7.05 -12.13 7.02
C VAL A 209 -6.68 -11.63 5.63
N CYS A 210 -5.72 -12.32 5.01
CA CYS A 210 -5.29 -12.01 3.65
C CYS A 210 -6.29 -12.56 2.63
N LYS A 211 -6.77 -11.69 1.74
CA LYS A 211 -7.68 -12.02 0.64
C LYS A 211 -7.02 -11.72 -0.70
N PRO A 212 -7.49 -12.32 -1.83
CA PRO A 212 -6.98 -12.05 -3.17
C PRO A 212 -6.89 -10.57 -3.55
N SER A 213 -7.88 -9.77 -3.16
CA SER A 213 -7.92 -8.31 -3.40
C SER A 213 -6.73 -7.54 -2.84
N GLN A 214 -5.98 -8.12 -1.90
CA GLN A 214 -4.72 -7.55 -1.41
C GLN A 214 -3.64 -7.46 -2.49
N PHE A 215 -3.70 -8.33 -3.52
CA PHE A 215 -2.62 -8.49 -4.49
C PHE A 215 -3.04 -8.25 -5.94
N PHE A 216 -4.29 -8.51 -6.29
CA PHE A 216 -4.80 -8.35 -7.66
C PHE A 216 -6.31 -8.08 -7.66
N ASP A 217 -6.78 -7.49 -8.73
CA ASP A 217 -8.14 -6.96 -8.86
C ASP A 217 -8.86 -7.40 -10.14
N CYS A 218 -8.26 -8.31 -10.93
CA CYS A 218 -8.90 -8.80 -12.16
C CYS A 218 -8.35 -10.16 -12.61
N PRO A 219 -9.11 -10.90 -13.44
CA PRO A 219 -8.67 -12.20 -14.02
C PRO A 219 -7.45 -12.09 -14.93
N GLY A 220 -7.11 -10.89 -15.42
CA GLY A 220 -5.93 -10.64 -16.23
C GLY A 220 -4.61 -10.66 -15.44
N SER A 221 -4.66 -10.68 -14.12
CA SER A 221 -3.47 -10.78 -13.28
C SER A 221 -2.79 -12.13 -13.44
N VAL A 222 -1.45 -12.09 -13.45
CA VAL A 222 -0.62 -13.31 -13.49
C VAL A 222 -0.76 -14.18 -12.24
N PHE A 223 -1.28 -13.62 -11.16
CA PHE A 223 -1.50 -14.30 -9.88
C PHE A 223 -2.91 -14.92 -9.76
N TYR A 224 -3.79 -14.64 -10.74
CA TYR A 224 -5.18 -15.12 -10.69
C TYR A 224 -5.30 -16.62 -10.85
N ALA A 225 -4.61 -17.22 -11.84
CA ALA A 225 -4.80 -18.63 -12.20
C ALA A 225 -4.64 -19.59 -11.01
N ASP A 226 -3.61 -19.39 -10.19
CA ASP A 226 -3.34 -20.23 -9.02
C ASP A 226 -4.28 -19.94 -7.84
N ASN A 227 -5.02 -18.81 -7.88
CA ASN A 227 -5.87 -18.32 -6.80
C ASN A 227 -7.34 -18.14 -7.22
N GLN A 228 -7.73 -18.66 -8.38
CA GLN A 228 -9.05 -18.43 -8.98
C GLN A 228 -10.20 -18.72 -8.02
N LYS A 229 -10.18 -19.87 -7.34
CA LYS A 229 -11.28 -20.26 -6.43
C LYS A 229 -11.47 -19.25 -5.29
N ALA A 230 -10.38 -18.78 -4.72
CA ALA A 230 -10.42 -17.78 -3.65
C ALA A 230 -10.90 -16.42 -4.18
N ALA A 231 -10.46 -16.01 -5.39
CA ALA A 231 -10.87 -14.78 -6.03
C ALA A 231 -12.35 -14.77 -6.41
N ASP A 232 -12.85 -15.86 -7.00
CA ASP A 232 -14.27 -16.00 -7.34
C ASP A 232 -15.12 -16.00 -6.05
N PHE A 233 -14.66 -16.70 -4.99
CA PHE A 233 -15.32 -16.67 -3.69
C PHE A 233 -15.32 -15.25 -3.07
N GLU A 234 -14.25 -14.47 -3.23
CA GLU A 234 -14.19 -13.09 -2.71
C GLU A 234 -15.23 -12.20 -3.38
N CYS A 235 -15.49 -12.34 -4.67
CA CYS A 235 -16.57 -11.62 -5.35
C CYS A 235 -17.92 -11.92 -4.71
N ASP A 236 -18.23 -13.20 -4.48
CA ASP A 236 -19.49 -13.62 -3.84
C ASP A 236 -19.54 -13.18 -2.37
N PHE A 237 -18.40 -13.23 -1.67
CA PHE A 237 -18.27 -12.76 -0.29
C PHE A 237 -18.56 -11.27 -0.18
N ILE A 238 -17.96 -10.44 -1.01
CA ILE A 238 -18.20 -8.99 -1.04
C ILE A 238 -19.69 -8.72 -1.29
N ALA A 239 -20.30 -9.36 -2.29
CA ALA A 239 -21.70 -9.13 -2.64
C ALA A 239 -22.68 -9.49 -1.50
N ARG A 240 -22.43 -10.58 -0.76
CA ARG A 240 -23.34 -11.07 0.29
C ARG A 240 -23.13 -10.45 1.67
N THR A 241 -21.97 -9.84 1.94
CA THR A 241 -21.62 -9.28 3.26
C THR A 241 -21.73 -7.77 3.32
N GLN A 242 -22.25 -7.13 2.27
CA GLN A 242 -22.55 -5.71 2.30
C GLN A 242 -23.60 -5.41 3.36
N LEU A 243 -23.35 -4.40 4.19
CA LEU A 243 -24.26 -3.94 5.23
C LEU A 243 -25.38 -3.05 4.63
N ASP A 244 -26.47 -2.86 5.37
CA ASP A 244 -27.61 -2.04 4.95
C ASP A 244 -27.23 -0.58 4.64
N ASP A 245 -26.14 -0.07 5.25
CA ASP A 245 -25.60 1.27 4.98
C ASP A 245 -24.70 1.32 3.72
N GLY A 246 -24.56 0.21 2.99
CA GLY A 246 -23.73 0.09 1.80
C GLY A 246 -22.25 -0.14 2.09
N SER A 247 -21.84 -0.16 3.35
CA SER A 247 -20.45 -0.42 3.76
C SER A 247 -20.20 -1.91 4.04
N TRP A 248 -18.99 -2.23 4.45
CA TRP A 248 -18.57 -3.55 4.95
C TRP A 248 -18.06 -3.45 6.38
N ASN A 249 -18.12 -4.55 7.11
CA ASN A 249 -17.59 -4.60 8.46
C ASN A 249 -16.07 -4.43 8.46
N ILE A 250 -15.53 -3.88 9.56
CA ILE A 250 -14.10 -3.80 9.85
C ILE A 250 -13.80 -4.83 10.94
N THR A 251 -12.84 -5.72 10.67
CA THR A 251 -12.52 -6.89 11.50
C THR A 251 -11.42 -6.63 12.52
N TRP A 252 -11.02 -5.38 12.73
CA TRP A 252 -10.09 -4.94 13.79
C TRP A 252 -10.63 -3.72 14.49
N ASP A 253 -10.05 -3.38 15.64
CA ASP A 253 -10.34 -2.17 16.41
C ASP A 253 -9.12 -1.71 17.21
N TRP A 254 -9.26 -0.57 17.89
CA TRP A 254 -8.29 -0.05 18.83
C TRP A 254 -8.90 -0.06 20.24
N ASP A 255 -8.26 -0.73 21.18
CA ASP A 255 -8.66 -0.71 22.58
C ASP A 255 -8.45 0.67 23.21
N ASP A 256 -7.32 1.31 22.85
CA ASP A 256 -7.01 2.69 23.19
C ASP A 256 -7.71 3.68 22.25
N TYR A 257 -7.97 4.91 22.70
CA TYR A 257 -8.57 6.00 21.91
C TYR A 257 -9.93 5.68 21.24
N PRO A 258 -10.97 5.21 21.98
CA PRO A 258 -12.23 4.77 21.40
C PRO A 258 -12.97 5.86 20.59
N SER A 259 -12.83 7.13 20.96
CA SER A 259 -13.43 8.25 20.23
C SER A 259 -12.80 8.47 18.86
N GLN A 260 -11.47 8.32 18.76
CA GLN A 260 -10.73 8.45 17.51
C GLN A 260 -10.94 7.21 16.64
N TRP A 261 -10.97 6.03 17.25
CA TRP A 261 -11.31 4.81 16.54
C TRP A 261 -12.69 4.90 15.86
N ALA A 262 -13.69 5.44 16.52
CA ALA A 262 -15.01 5.59 15.92
C ALA A 262 -14.99 6.43 14.62
N ILE A 263 -14.06 7.39 14.52
CA ILE A 263 -13.85 8.19 13.31
C ILE A 263 -13.04 7.39 12.26
N SER A 264 -11.90 6.81 12.66
CA SER A 264 -11.03 6.01 11.79
C SER A 264 -11.75 4.81 11.20
N LYS A 265 -12.62 4.16 11.96
CA LYS A 265 -13.50 3.08 11.48
C LYS A 265 -14.35 3.52 10.28
N ASN A 266 -14.89 4.74 10.32
CA ASN A 266 -15.66 5.26 9.18
C ASN A 266 -14.77 5.56 7.96
N TRP A 267 -13.53 6.00 8.17
CA TRP A 267 -12.58 6.17 7.06
C TRP A 267 -12.21 4.83 6.44
N TRP A 268 -11.98 3.78 7.26
CA TRP A 268 -11.75 2.42 6.76
C TRP A 268 -12.96 1.86 6.01
N LYS A 269 -14.19 2.08 6.53
CA LYS A 269 -15.41 1.70 5.81
C LYS A 269 -15.49 2.39 4.44
N ALA A 270 -15.22 3.71 4.39
CA ALA A 270 -15.23 4.46 3.14
C ALA A 270 -14.15 3.97 2.14
N ASN A 271 -12.96 3.63 2.63
CA ASN A 271 -11.91 3.02 1.81
C ASN A 271 -12.32 1.63 1.31
N GLY A 272 -12.87 0.80 2.19
CA GLY A 272 -13.35 -0.54 1.86
C GLY A 272 -14.46 -0.54 0.81
N ILE A 273 -15.36 0.46 0.83
CA ILE A 273 -16.39 0.64 -0.21
C ILE A 273 -15.73 0.78 -1.58
N ILE A 274 -14.74 1.67 -1.70
CA ILE A 274 -14.05 1.91 -2.97
C ILE A 274 -13.34 0.65 -3.44
N LEU A 275 -12.54 0.03 -2.58
CA LEU A 275 -11.74 -1.14 -2.94
C LEU A 275 -12.59 -2.34 -3.32
N ASN A 276 -13.66 -2.63 -2.56
CA ASN A 276 -14.57 -3.75 -2.86
C ASN A 276 -15.30 -3.56 -4.19
N LEU A 277 -15.77 -2.33 -4.47
CA LEU A 277 -16.44 -2.07 -5.74
C LEU A 277 -15.46 -2.10 -6.93
N LEU A 278 -14.24 -1.60 -6.78
CA LEU A 278 -13.20 -1.72 -7.80
C LEU A 278 -12.85 -3.19 -8.07
N TYR A 279 -12.77 -4.02 -7.03
CA TYR A 279 -12.55 -5.45 -7.17
C TYR A 279 -13.69 -6.12 -7.96
N LEU A 280 -14.95 -5.87 -7.57
CA LEU A 280 -16.11 -6.40 -8.31
C LEU A 280 -16.13 -5.92 -9.76
N GLN A 281 -15.80 -4.66 -10.01
CA GLN A 281 -15.71 -4.09 -11.36
C GLN A 281 -14.62 -4.79 -12.19
N GLY A 282 -13.44 -5.01 -11.63
CA GLY A 282 -12.34 -5.72 -12.28
C GLY A 282 -12.67 -7.16 -12.68
N PHE A 283 -13.58 -7.80 -11.93
CA PHE A 283 -14.10 -9.13 -12.22
C PHE A 283 -15.42 -9.12 -13.05
N GLY A 284 -15.89 -7.94 -13.48
CA GLY A 284 -17.13 -7.82 -14.25
C GLY A 284 -18.39 -8.23 -13.49
N LYS A 285 -18.40 -7.98 -12.16
CA LYS A 285 -19.48 -8.33 -11.23
C LYS A 285 -20.25 -7.10 -10.71
N LEU A 286 -19.94 -5.91 -11.22
CA LEU A 286 -20.65 -4.65 -10.99
C LEU A 286 -21.57 -4.36 -12.15
#